data_8579024f8c626ec306a4bcb7fc87ba8e
#
_entry.id   8579024f8c626ec306a4bcb7fc87ba8e
#
_cell.length_a   1.000
_cell.length_b   1.000
_cell.length_c   1.000
_cell.angle_alpha   90.00
_cell.angle_beta   90.00
_cell.angle_gamma   90.00
#
_symmetry.space_group_name_H-M   'P 1'
#
loop_
_entity.id
_entity.type
_entity.pdbx_description
1 polymer ?
#
loop_
_entity_poly.entity_id
_entity_poly.type
_entity_poly.pdbx_seq_one_letter_code
_entity_poly.pdbx_strand_id
1 'polypeptide(L)'
;MKQRIAYIILILCFPFNVWGTDTPNSKQAREMFDKTYQMVFGEQGCSLHYDVNLIGLYKTSGNIWYKGEKSKFIEKRYWAWNDGKTHHMVDTKKKTVTLHHAKSDDKDKYSSNFKFEPENYNYNVESTNEGYLITLKLKHGCKGMKLIKALIDKKTRAPISLKIKVAFFWANINISNFKSGNIDNSTFVFPMNQYKTYTFIDKR
;
A
#
# COMPACT_ATOMS: atom_id res chain seq x y z
N MET A 1 -36.81 -56.76 28.42
CA MET A 1 -36.40 -55.44 28.88
C MET A 1 -35.54 -54.77 27.78
N LYS A 2 -36.11 -53.79 27.12
CA LYS A 2 -35.44 -53.08 26.02
C LYS A 2 -34.90 -51.76 26.60
N GLN A 3 -33.57 -51.65 26.74
CA GLN A 3 -32.89 -50.42 27.12
C GLN A 3 -32.85 -49.51 25.90
N ARG A 4 -33.47 -48.34 25.99
CA ARG A 4 -33.39 -47.25 25.01
C ARG A 4 -32.18 -46.40 25.41
N ILE A 5 -31.13 -46.43 24.59
CA ILE A 5 -29.96 -45.52 24.68
C ILE A 5 -30.35 -44.24 23.99
N ALA A 6 -30.49 -43.15 24.78
CA ALA A 6 -30.68 -41.80 24.25
C ALA A 6 -29.34 -41.23 23.87
N TYR A 7 -29.11 -41.02 22.58
CA TYR A 7 -27.94 -40.25 22.07
C TYR A 7 -28.21 -38.78 22.25
N ILE A 8 -27.50 -38.15 23.19
CA ILE A 8 -27.44 -36.69 23.31
C ILE A 8 -26.41 -36.24 22.29
N ILE A 9 -26.89 -35.68 21.16
CA ILE A 9 -26.05 -35.01 20.18
C ILE A 9 -25.78 -33.63 20.75
N LEU A 10 -24.58 -33.44 21.33
CA LEU A 10 -24.06 -32.15 21.74
C LEU A 10 -23.59 -31.41 20.47
N ILE A 11 -24.45 -30.57 19.90
CA ILE A 11 -24.11 -29.68 18.81
C ILE A 11 -23.22 -28.60 19.41
N LEU A 12 -21.90 -28.78 19.30
CA LEU A 12 -20.92 -27.73 19.54
C LEU A 12 -21.08 -26.69 18.42
N CYS A 13 -21.84 -25.64 18.70
CA CYS A 13 -21.83 -24.42 17.90
C CYS A 13 -20.49 -23.75 18.05
N PHE A 14 -19.49 -24.14 17.23
CA PHE A 14 -18.36 -23.30 16.98
C PHE A 14 -18.85 -22.07 16.22
N PRO A 15 -18.59 -20.85 16.71
CA PRO A 15 -18.81 -19.68 15.88
C PRO A 15 -17.82 -19.77 14.73
N PHE A 16 -18.27 -20.31 13.61
CA PHE A 16 -17.58 -20.10 12.35
C PHE A 16 -17.58 -18.58 12.13
N ASN A 17 -16.44 -17.92 12.37
CA ASN A 17 -16.20 -16.60 11.85
C ASN A 17 -16.19 -16.72 10.32
N VAL A 18 -17.38 -16.74 9.75
CA VAL A 18 -17.59 -16.60 8.31
C VAL A 18 -17.16 -15.18 8.00
N TRP A 19 -15.95 -15.05 7.52
CA TRP A 19 -15.45 -13.82 6.90
C TRP A 19 -16.18 -13.67 5.57
N GLY A 20 -17.49 -13.42 5.65
CA GLY A 20 -18.34 -13.15 4.50
C GLY A 20 -18.07 -11.74 4.00
N THR A 21 -17.95 -11.61 2.70
CA THR A 21 -17.67 -10.38 1.98
C THR A 21 -18.73 -9.28 2.16
N ASP A 22 -19.86 -9.57 2.80
CA ASP A 22 -21.05 -8.70 2.87
C ASP A 22 -21.53 -8.33 4.28
N THR A 23 -20.69 -8.45 5.29
CA THR A 23 -21.07 -7.98 6.63
C THR A 23 -21.09 -6.45 6.69
N PRO A 24 -21.92 -5.82 7.56
CA PRO A 24 -21.90 -4.37 7.76
C PRO A 24 -20.49 -3.83 8.07
N ASN A 25 -19.71 -4.58 8.88
CA ASN A 25 -18.33 -4.24 9.22
C ASN A 25 -17.43 -4.24 7.97
N SER A 26 -17.53 -5.26 7.09
CA SER A 26 -16.69 -5.34 5.88
C SER A 26 -17.03 -4.24 4.89
N LYS A 27 -18.29 -3.87 4.74
CA LYS A 27 -18.73 -2.73 3.91
C LYS A 27 -18.16 -1.42 4.46
N GLN A 28 -18.32 -1.18 5.76
CA GLN A 28 -17.76 -0.01 6.44
C GLN A 28 -16.23 0.07 6.27
N ALA A 29 -15.54 -1.05 6.47
CA ALA A 29 -14.09 -1.14 6.31
C ALA A 29 -13.65 -0.79 4.88
N ARG A 30 -14.39 -1.31 3.87
CA ARG A 30 -14.13 -1.02 2.47
C ARG A 30 -14.33 0.46 2.15
N GLU A 31 -15.45 1.05 2.57
CA GLU A 31 -15.71 2.47 2.35
C GLU A 31 -14.66 3.39 2.98
N MET A 32 -14.23 3.06 4.21
CA MET A 32 -13.18 3.81 4.89
C MET A 32 -11.84 3.69 4.15
N PHE A 33 -11.49 2.48 3.72
CA PHE A 33 -10.27 2.23 2.97
C PHE A 33 -10.28 2.96 1.63
N ASP A 34 -11.37 2.88 0.87
CA ASP A 34 -11.50 3.51 -0.44
C ASP A 34 -11.38 5.04 -0.34
N LYS A 35 -11.96 5.67 0.70
CA LYS A 35 -11.76 7.10 0.98
C LYS A 35 -10.29 7.44 1.20
N THR A 36 -9.60 6.70 2.05
CA THR A 36 -8.17 6.90 2.30
C THR A 36 -7.35 6.65 1.03
N TYR A 37 -7.67 5.61 0.28
CA TYR A 37 -7.02 5.27 -0.99
C TYR A 37 -7.16 6.41 -2.01
N GLN A 38 -8.35 7.00 -2.15
CA GLN A 38 -8.58 8.16 -3.01
C GLN A 38 -7.83 9.41 -2.54
N MET A 39 -7.67 9.61 -1.23
CA MET A 39 -6.84 10.71 -0.71
C MET A 39 -5.37 10.56 -1.10
N VAL A 40 -4.87 9.32 -1.21
CA VAL A 40 -3.47 9.03 -1.55
C VAL A 40 -3.26 8.99 -3.06
N PHE A 41 -4.07 8.22 -3.79
CA PHE A 41 -3.85 7.91 -5.21
C PHE A 41 -4.82 8.61 -6.17
N GLY A 42 -5.77 9.40 -5.65
CA GLY A 42 -6.75 10.10 -6.48
C GLY A 42 -6.16 11.28 -7.25
N GLU A 43 -7.00 11.90 -8.09
CA GLU A 43 -6.63 12.99 -9.00
C GLU A 43 -6.20 14.29 -8.29
N GLN A 44 -6.59 14.49 -7.02
CA GLN A 44 -6.16 15.64 -6.23
C GLN A 44 -4.71 15.50 -5.73
N GLY A 45 -4.26 14.26 -5.62
CA GLY A 45 -2.93 13.92 -5.19
C GLY A 45 -2.69 14.08 -3.70
N CYS A 46 -1.52 13.67 -3.26
CA CYS A 46 -1.03 13.86 -1.90
C CYS A 46 0.49 13.98 -1.84
N SER A 47 0.99 14.46 -0.71
CA SER A 47 2.37 14.31 -0.30
C SER A 47 2.46 13.74 1.10
N LEU A 48 3.48 12.96 1.37
CA LEU A 48 3.73 12.37 2.69
C LEU A 48 5.21 12.04 2.88
N HIS A 49 5.60 11.91 4.12
CA HIS A 49 6.85 11.29 4.53
C HIS A 49 6.58 9.87 5.00
N TYR A 50 7.46 8.93 4.67
CA TYR A 50 7.35 7.54 5.11
C TYR A 50 8.66 7.05 5.71
N ASP A 51 8.52 6.18 6.73
CA ASP A 51 9.59 5.39 7.31
C ASP A 51 9.24 3.91 7.16
N VAL A 52 10.07 3.16 6.42
CA VAL A 52 9.90 1.72 6.23
C VAL A 52 10.88 0.97 7.09
N ASN A 53 10.37 -0.01 7.84
CA ASN A 53 11.17 -0.95 8.58
C ASN A 53 10.73 -2.38 8.26
N LEU A 54 11.55 -3.07 7.48
CA LEU A 54 11.45 -4.50 7.28
C LEU A 54 12.34 -5.17 8.33
N ILE A 55 11.72 -5.69 9.38
CA ILE A 55 12.38 -6.15 10.61
C ILE A 55 13.59 -7.03 10.30
N GLY A 56 14.76 -6.57 10.74
CA GLY A 56 16.03 -7.29 10.59
C GLY A 56 16.70 -7.26 9.22
N LEU A 57 16.07 -6.63 8.19
CA LEU A 57 16.56 -6.69 6.80
C LEU A 57 16.84 -5.32 6.19
N TYR A 58 15.90 -4.38 6.29
CA TYR A 58 15.99 -3.13 5.55
C TYR A 58 15.26 -1.99 6.25
N LYS A 59 15.89 -0.81 6.29
CA LYS A 59 15.26 0.44 6.74
C LYS A 59 15.51 1.52 5.71
N THR A 60 14.47 2.24 5.34
CA THR A 60 14.55 3.43 4.51
C THR A 60 13.51 4.45 4.92
N SER A 61 13.73 5.69 4.55
CA SER A 61 12.77 6.78 4.71
C SER A 61 12.85 7.71 3.53
N GLY A 62 11.77 8.43 3.27
CA GLY A 62 11.71 9.35 2.16
C GLY A 62 10.43 10.15 2.11
N ASN A 63 10.36 11.01 1.10
CA ASN A 63 9.16 11.76 0.77
C ASN A 63 8.59 11.25 -0.55
N ILE A 64 7.28 11.13 -0.60
CA ILE A 64 6.57 10.71 -1.80
C ILE A 64 5.42 11.67 -2.12
N TRP A 65 5.18 11.86 -3.41
CA TRP A 65 4.06 12.58 -3.98
C TRP A 65 3.34 11.67 -4.95
N TYR A 66 2.03 11.63 -4.86
CA TYR A 66 1.15 10.92 -5.79
C TYR A 66 0.14 11.87 -6.41
N LYS A 67 -0.28 11.60 -7.65
CA LYS A 67 -1.44 12.23 -8.31
C LYS A 67 -1.90 11.35 -9.46
N GLY A 68 -2.99 10.61 -9.27
CA GLY A 68 -3.42 9.61 -10.23
C GLY A 68 -2.31 8.60 -10.53
N GLU A 69 -1.95 8.43 -11.81
CA GLU A 69 -0.86 7.52 -12.23
C GLU A 69 0.55 8.12 -12.04
N LYS A 70 0.67 9.37 -11.61
CA LYS A 70 1.95 10.06 -11.45
C LYS A 70 2.50 9.88 -10.05
N SER A 71 3.81 9.79 -9.95
CA SER A 71 4.50 9.72 -8.66
C SER A 71 5.89 10.34 -8.70
N LYS A 72 6.30 10.84 -7.56
CA LYS A 72 7.68 11.26 -7.30
C LYS A 72 8.09 10.76 -5.94
N PHE A 73 9.27 10.18 -5.80
CA PHE A 73 9.82 9.89 -4.50
C PHE A 73 11.27 10.33 -4.38
N ILE A 74 11.66 10.71 -3.18
CA ILE A 74 13.00 11.17 -2.83
C ILE A 74 13.44 10.45 -1.57
N GLU A 75 14.41 9.57 -1.69
CA GLU A 75 15.11 8.88 -0.60
C GLU A 75 16.56 9.34 -0.50
N LYS A 76 17.32 8.80 0.43
CA LYS A 76 18.74 9.16 0.61
C LYS A 76 19.58 8.89 -0.65
N ARG A 77 19.30 7.79 -1.36
CA ARG A 77 20.08 7.35 -2.52
C ARG A 77 19.29 7.36 -3.81
N TYR A 78 18.04 6.93 -3.77
CA TYR A 78 17.23 6.74 -4.95
C TYR A 78 16.16 7.81 -5.03
N TRP A 79 16.08 8.46 -6.18
CA TRP A 79 15.05 9.42 -6.48
C TRP A 79 14.31 8.96 -7.74
N ALA A 80 13.01 9.19 -7.83
CA ALA A 80 12.30 8.86 -9.05
C ALA A 80 11.20 9.88 -9.38
N TRP A 81 10.92 9.98 -10.66
CA TRP A 81 9.82 10.76 -11.24
C TRP A 81 9.09 9.88 -12.24
N ASN A 82 7.80 9.78 -12.07
CA ASN A 82 6.88 9.13 -12.99
C ASN A 82 5.82 10.15 -13.42
N ASP A 83 5.85 10.56 -14.68
CA ASP A 83 4.91 11.53 -15.25
C ASP A 83 3.66 10.88 -15.88
N GLY A 84 3.50 9.55 -15.73
CA GLY A 84 2.45 8.74 -16.34
C GLY A 84 2.85 8.12 -17.70
N LYS A 85 3.96 8.54 -18.30
CA LYS A 85 4.52 8.01 -19.56
C LYS A 85 5.89 7.39 -19.34
N THR A 86 6.78 8.14 -18.72
CA THR A 86 8.16 7.74 -18.45
C THR A 86 8.43 7.74 -16.94
N HIS A 87 9.10 6.70 -16.50
CA HIS A 87 9.62 6.58 -15.15
C HIS A 87 11.14 6.78 -15.17
N HIS A 88 11.61 7.88 -14.59
CA HIS A 88 13.02 8.20 -14.41
C HIS A 88 13.45 7.77 -13.02
N MET A 89 14.42 6.88 -12.91
CA MET A 89 15.02 6.45 -11.65
C MET A 89 16.47 6.93 -11.58
N VAL A 90 16.80 7.69 -10.55
CA VAL A 90 18.11 8.24 -10.29
C VAL A 90 18.80 7.47 -9.17
N ASP A 91 19.99 6.92 -9.41
CA ASP A 91 20.91 6.46 -8.37
C ASP A 91 21.97 7.55 -8.17
N THR A 92 21.84 8.32 -7.08
CA THR A 92 22.72 9.46 -6.78
C THR A 92 24.16 9.03 -6.50
N LYS A 93 24.36 7.80 -5.99
CA LYS A 93 25.69 7.25 -5.72
C LYS A 93 26.42 6.83 -6.99
N LYS A 94 25.70 6.19 -7.93
CA LYS A 94 26.25 5.75 -9.22
C LYS A 94 26.26 6.86 -10.27
N LYS A 95 25.58 7.98 -10.01
CA LYS A 95 25.33 9.05 -10.97
C LYS A 95 24.71 8.52 -12.27
N THR A 96 23.66 7.70 -12.15
CA THR A 96 22.93 7.15 -13.29
C THR A 96 21.47 7.55 -13.24
N VAL A 97 20.87 7.76 -14.41
CA VAL A 97 19.43 7.93 -14.61
C VAL A 97 18.95 6.81 -15.51
N THR A 98 18.09 5.94 -15.00
CA THR A 98 17.49 4.86 -15.79
C THR A 98 16.06 5.24 -16.16
N LEU A 99 15.74 5.11 -17.47
CA LEU A 99 14.41 5.39 -18.01
C LEU A 99 13.68 4.08 -18.29
N HIS A 100 12.42 4.02 -17.86
CA HIS A 100 11.49 2.93 -18.16
C HIS A 100 10.17 3.49 -18.66
N HIS A 101 9.36 2.69 -19.34
CA HIS A 101 7.94 3.03 -19.51
C HIS A 101 7.27 3.08 -18.14
N ALA A 102 6.37 4.05 -17.93
CA ALA A 102 5.69 4.24 -16.63
C ALA A 102 4.96 2.99 -16.13
N LYS A 103 4.43 2.17 -17.05
CA LYS A 103 3.69 0.92 -16.77
C LYS A 103 4.54 -0.34 -16.88
N SER A 104 5.87 -0.24 -17.09
CA SER A 104 6.74 -1.41 -17.18
C SER A 104 6.85 -2.15 -15.85
N ASP A 105 6.74 -3.46 -15.87
CA ASP A 105 6.99 -4.31 -14.70
C ASP A 105 8.49 -4.40 -14.35
N ASP A 106 9.37 -4.06 -15.31
CA ASP A 106 10.85 -4.12 -15.13
C ASP A 106 11.44 -2.94 -14.35
N LYS A 107 10.64 -1.89 -14.09
CA LYS A 107 11.09 -0.70 -13.37
C LYS A 107 11.48 -0.99 -11.92
N ASP A 108 10.94 -2.06 -11.33
CA ASP A 108 11.29 -2.51 -9.99
C ASP A 108 11.01 -4.02 -9.86
N LYS A 109 12.05 -4.81 -9.58
CA LYS A 109 11.92 -6.27 -9.35
C LYS A 109 10.94 -6.64 -8.22
N TYR A 110 10.66 -5.70 -7.33
CA TYR A 110 9.78 -5.91 -6.19
C TYR A 110 8.36 -5.42 -6.44
N SER A 111 8.14 -4.48 -7.37
CA SER A 111 6.82 -3.87 -7.62
C SER A 111 5.79 -4.86 -8.14
N SER A 112 6.20 -5.85 -8.94
CA SER A 112 5.32 -6.89 -9.45
C SER A 112 4.69 -7.77 -8.35
N ASN A 113 5.39 -7.92 -7.21
CA ASN A 113 4.90 -8.67 -6.06
C ASN A 113 3.93 -7.86 -5.17
N PHE A 114 3.81 -6.55 -5.41
CA PHE A 114 2.98 -5.64 -4.63
C PHE A 114 1.78 -5.11 -5.41
N LYS A 115 1.37 -5.81 -6.48
CA LYS A 115 0.11 -5.48 -7.17
C LYS A 115 -1.03 -5.54 -6.15
N PHE A 116 -1.71 -4.41 -5.99
CA PHE A 116 -2.84 -4.25 -5.11
C PHE A 116 -4.11 -4.10 -5.94
N GLU A 117 -4.98 -5.09 -5.84
CA GLU A 117 -6.31 -5.10 -6.47
C GLU A 117 -7.34 -5.15 -5.34
N PRO A 118 -8.02 -4.05 -5.03
CA PRO A 118 -8.94 -3.95 -3.89
C PRO A 118 -9.97 -5.08 -3.80
N GLU A 119 -10.46 -5.54 -4.95
CA GLU A 119 -11.47 -6.60 -5.04
C GLU A 119 -10.97 -7.97 -4.56
N ASN A 120 -9.65 -8.17 -4.51
CA ASN A 120 -9.04 -9.42 -4.10
C ASN A 120 -8.98 -9.60 -2.57
N TYR A 121 -9.52 -8.64 -1.80
CA TYR A 121 -9.40 -8.66 -0.34
C TYR A 121 -10.75 -8.73 0.36
N ASN A 122 -10.75 -9.40 1.50
CA ASN A 122 -11.79 -9.29 2.53
C ASN A 122 -11.35 -8.21 3.51
N TYR A 123 -12.30 -7.36 3.91
CA TYR A 123 -12.06 -6.19 4.74
C TYR A 123 -12.67 -6.38 6.13
N ASN A 124 -11.99 -5.87 7.15
CA ASN A 124 -12.49 -5.74 8.50
C ASN A 124 -12.00 -4.43 9.12
N VAL A 125 -12.80 -3.77 9.96
CA VAL A 125 -12.41 -2.58 10.69
C VAL A 125 -12.60 -2.74 12.18
N GLU A 126 -11.61 -2.25 12.94
CA GLU A 126 -11.63 -2.18 14.40
C GLU A 126 -11.35 -0.75 14.82
N SER A 127 -12.10 -0.24 15.80
CA SER A 127 -11.80 1.05 16.42
C SER A 127 -10.76 0.84 17.51
N THR A 128 -9.64 1.54 17.43
CA THR A 128 -8.57 1.53 18.42
C THR A 128 -8.41 2.92 19.06
N ASN A 129 -7.57 3.06 20.08
CA ASN A 129 -7.27 4.36 20.66
C ASN A 129 -6.56 5.29 19.66
N GLU A 130 -5.72 4.74 18.78
CA GLU A 130 -4.89 5.48 17.82
C GLU A 130 -5.63 5.84 16.53
N GLY A 131 -6.71 5.10 16.18
CA GLY A 131 -7.39 5.30 14.91
C GLY A 131 -8.38 4.18 14.58
N TYR A 132 -8.74 4.05 13.31
CA TYR A 132 -9.39 2.86 12.78
C TYR A 132 -8.33 1.95 12.16
N LEU A 133 -8.27 0.70 12.64
CA LEU A 133 -7.43 -0.34 12.08
C LEU A 133 -8.21 -1.12 11.05
N ILE A 134 -7.88 -0.94 9.77
CA ILE A 134 -8.49 -1.69 8.67
C ILE A 134 -7.57 -2.85 8.33
N THR A 135 -8.11 -4.06 8.38
CA THR A 135 -7.40 -5.29 8.03
C THR A 135 -7.90 -5.81 6.69
N LEU A 136 -6.99 -5.99 5.74
CA LEU A 136 -7.26 -6.55 4.42
C LEU A 136 -6.61 -7.93 4.34
N LYS A 137 -7.41 -8.97 4.17
CA LYS A 137 -6.96 -10.35 4.01
C LYS A 137 -7.21 -10.82 2.59
N LEU A 138 -6.15 -11.27 1.91
CA LEU A 138 -6.24 -11.78 0.54
C LEU A 138 -7.23 -12.94 0.46
N LYS A 139 -8.14 -12.91 -0.50
CA LYS A 139 -9.07 -13.99 -0.78
C LYS A 139 -8.34 -15.24 -1.28
N HIS A 140 -8.92 -16.40 -1.02
CA HIS A 140 -8.37 -17.67 -1.50
C HIS A 140 -8.29 -17.68 -3.03
N GLY A 141 -7.18 -18.17 -3.58
CA GLY A 141 -6.96 -18.24 -5.03
C GLY A 141 -6.51 -16.93 -5.69
N CYS A 142 -6.55 -15.79 -5.01
CA CYS A 142 -6.08 -14.52 -5.54
C CYS A 142 -4.56 -14.33 -5.37
N LYS A 143 -3.97 -13.50 -6.24
CA LYS A 143 -2.57 -13.07 -6.15
C LYS A 143 -2.49 -11.70 -5.48
N GLY A 144 -1.47 -11.48 -4.65
CA GLY A 144 -1.25 -10.22 -3.95
C GLY A 144 -0.61 -10.38 -2.57
N MET A 145 -0.61 -9.30 -1.79
CA MET A 145 -0.10 -9.29 -0.41
C MET A 145 -1.08 -10.04 0.50
N LYS A 146 -0.60 -11.05 1.23
CA LYS A 146 -1.47 -11.95 2.03
C LYS A 146 -2.27 -11.23 3.10
N LEU A 147 -1.68 -10.19 3.72
CA LEU A 147 -2.30 -9.45 4.81
C LEU A 147 -1.75 -8.03 4.85
N ILE A 148 -2.67 -7.06 4.89
CA ILE A 148 -2.37 -5.64 5.05
C ILE A 148 -3.16 -5.13 6.25
N LYS A 149 -2.52 -4.35 7.10
CA LYS A 149 -3.16 -3.61 8.18
C LYS A 149 -2.90 -2.14 7.97
N ALA A 150 -3.95 -1.35 7.76
CA ALA A 150 -3.89 0.09 7.57
C ALA A 150 -4.49 0.78 8.79
N LEU A 151 -3.70 1.59 9.48
CA LEU A 151 -4.17 2.47 10.54
C LEU A 151 -4.48 3.83 9.93
N ILE A 152 -5.68 4.34 10.14
CA ILE A 152 -6.15 5.63 9.63
C ILE A 152 -6.69 6.51 10.76
N ASP A 153 -6.56 7.80 10.62
CA ASP A 153 -7.08 8.78 11.58
C ASP A 153 -8.61 8.75 11.65
N LYS A 154 -9.17 8.85 12.86
CA LYS A 154 -10.62 8.75 13.08
C LYS A 154 -11.42 9.91 12.46
N LYS A 155 -10.84 11.12 12.43
CA LYS A 155 -11.54 12.33 11.98
C LYS A 155 -11.29 12.60 10.51
N THR A 156 -10.02 12.61 10.12
CA THR A 156 -9.59 13.02 8.78
C THR A 156 -9.56 11.88 7.78
N ARG A 157 -9.51 10.62 8.26
CA ARG A 157 -9.27 9.42 7.44
C ARG A 157 -7.88 9.40 6.79
N ALA A 158 -6.99 10.29 7.21
CA ALA A 158 -5.61 10.30 6.74
C ALA A 158 -4.88 8.99 7.13
N PRO A 159 -4.01 8.46 6.28
CA PRO A 159 -3.20 7.29 6.63
C PRO A 159 -2.19 7.64 7.72
N ILE A 160 -2.06 6.77 8.73
CA ILE A 160 -1.09 6.88 9.82
C ILE A 160 0.03 5.85 9.65
N SER A 161 -0.34 4.61 9.36
CA SER A 161 0.65 3.56 9.14
C SER A 161 0.08 2.40 8.33
N LEU A 162 1.00 1.63 7.71
CA LEU A 162 0.70 0.36 7.06
C LEU A 162 1.61 -0.73 7.63
N LYS A 163 1.05 -1.92 7.84
CA LYS A 163 1.80 -3.14 8.10
C LYS A 163 1.46 -4.15 7.02
N ILE A 164 2.47 -4.60 6.28
CA ILE A 164 2.29 -5.52 5.16
C ILE A 164 3.03 -6.82 5.45
N LYS A 165 2.34 -7.95 5.35
CA LYS A 165 2.98 -9.26 5.50
C LYS A 165 3.61 -9.68 4.17
N VAL A 166 4.95 -9.68 4.16
CA VAL A 166 5.77 -10.10 3.01
C VAL A 166 6.45 -11.42 3.36
N ALA A 167 6.00 -12.51 2.75
CA ALA A 167 6.43 -13.86 3.09
C ALA A 167 6.28 -14.14 4.61
N PHE A 168 7.40 -14.27 5.34
CA PHE A 168 7.43 -14.51 6.78
C PHE A 168 7.63 -13.24 7.62
N PHE A 169 7.93 -12.11 7.00
CA PHE A 169 8.28 -10.86 7.66
C PHE A 169 7.16 -9.83 7.58
N TRP A 170 7.21 -8.85 8.48
CA TRP A 170 6.36 -7.68 8.43
C TRP A 170 7.17 -6.47 7.98
N ALA A 171 6.68 -5.78 6.95
CA ALA A 171 7.11 -4.44 6.62
C ALA A 171 6.21 -3.46 7.38
N ASN A 172 6.80 -2.67 8.27
CA ASN A 172 6.13 -1.58 8.95
C ASN A 172 6.46 -0.28 8.22
N ILE A 173 5.42 0.46 7.87
CA ILE A 173 5.50 1.74 7.17
C ILE A 173 4.78 2.77 8.03
N ASN A 174 5.52 3.68 8.65
CA ASN A 174 4.95 4.83 9.35
C ASN A 174 4.80 5.99 8.37
N ILE A 175 3.70 6.70 8.47
CA ILE A 175 3.37 7.82 7.59
C ILE A 175 3.28 9.08 8.45
N SER A 176 3.94 10.13 8.01
CA SER A 176 3.91 11.43 8.64
C SER A 176 3.82 12.55 7.61
N ASN A 177 3.55 13.77 8.05
CA ASN A 177 3.44 14.94 7.18
C ASN A 177 2.48 14.76 5.99
N PHE A 178 1.44 13.94 6.17
CA PHE A 178 0.45 13.70 5.14
C PHE A 178 -0.34 14.98 4.81
N LYS A 179 -0.36 15.32 3.52
CA LYS A 179 -1.15 16.43 2.98
C LYS A 179 -1.88 15.92 1.75
N SER A 180 -3.21 16.00 1.75
CA SER A 180 -4.06 15.63 0.62
C SER A 180 -4.38 16.87 -0.24
N GLY A 181 -4.34 16.67 -1.55
CA GLY A 181 -4.71 17.70 -2.53
C GLY A 181 -3.60 18.69 -2.87
N ASN A 182 -3.91 19.56 -3.83
CA ASN A 182 -3.08 20.70 -4.27
C ASN A 182 -1.67 20.32 -4.78
N ILE A 183 -1.52 19.13 -5.36
CA ILE A 183 -0.24 18.74 -5.97
C ILE A 183 -0.19 19.24 -7.40
N ASP A 184 0.76 20.13 -7.69
CA ASP A 184 0.98 20.64 -9.04
C ASP A 184 1.60 19.57 -9.95
N ASN A 185 1.23 19.58 -11.23
CA ASN A 185 1.73 18.64 -12.23
C ASN A 185 3.25 18.79 -12.49
N SER A 186 3.81 19.98 -12.29
CA SER A 186 5.25 20.23 -12.40
C SER A 186 6.09 19.40 -11.42
N THR A 187 5.47 18.97 -10.29
CA THR A 187 6.10 18.09 -9.30
C THR A 187 6.63 16.80 -9.93
N PHE A 188 5.97 16.31 -10.97
CA PHE A 188 6.27 15.03 -11.63
C PHE A 188 7.14 15.16 -12.86
N VAL A 189 7.50 16.39 -13.24
CA VAL A 189 8.40 16.65 -14.37
C VAL A 189 9.83 16.35 -13.93
N PHE A 190 10.50 15.47 -14.67
CA PHE A 190 11.91 15.15 -14.41
C PHE A 190 12.81 16.37 -14.71
N PRO A 191 13.61 16.86 -13.75
CA PRO A 191 14.43 18.05 -13.94
C PRO A 191 15.73 17.75 -14.68
N MET A 192 15.65 17.46 -15.99
CA MET A 192 16.75 17.03 -16.85
C MET A 192 18.03 17.85 -16.67
N ASN A 193 17.89 19.16 -16.52
CA ASN A 193 19.04 20.08 -16.41
C ASN A 193 19.90 19.83 -15.17
N GLN A 194 19.33 19.25 -14.10
CA GLN A 194 20.06 18.95 -12.87
C GLN A 194 20.96 17.70 -13.01
N TYR A 195 20.72 16.89 -14.04
CA TYR A 195 21.35 15.57 -14.22
C TYR A 195 22.22 15.49 -15.47
N LYS A 196 22.65 16.62 -16.07
CA LYS A 196 23.47 16.65 -17.28
C LYS A 196 24.80 15.87 -17.19
N THR A 197 25.32 15.71 -15.96
CA THR A 197 26.56 14.96 -15.69
C THR A 197 26.35 13.49 -15.36
N TYR A 198 25.07 13.03 -15.37
CA TYR A 198 24.73 11.64 -15.08
C TYR A 198 24.70 10.82 -16.37
N THR A 199 25.00 9.53 -16.24
CA THR A 199 24.84 8.58 -17.35
C THR A 199 23.37 8.19 -17.48
N PHE A 200 22.79 8.38 -18.66
CA PHE A 200 21.44 7.99 -18.98
C PHE A 200 21.41 6.58 -19.57
N ILE A 201 20.55 5.71 -19.04
CA ILE A 201 20.33 4.34 -19.47
C ILE A 201 18.87 4.21 -19.87
N ASP A 202 18.60 4.15 -21.18
CA ASP A 202 17.24 3.97 -21.69
C ASP A 202 16.90 2.48 -21.77
N LYS A 203 15.80 2.09 -21.08
CA LYS A 203 15.25 0.73 -21.03
C LYS A 203 13.78 0.69 -21.45
N ARG A 204 13.32 1.69 -22.19
CA ARG A 204 11.97 1.76 -22.71
C ARG A 204 11.77 0.87 -23.94
#